data_729dac7ce6b43f51b5f24178d458e398
#
_entry.id   729dac7ce6b43f51b5f24178d458e398
#
_cell.length_a   1.000
_cell.length_b   1.000
_cell.length_c   1.000
_cell.angle_alpha   90.00
_cell.angle_beta   90.00
_cell.angle_gamma   90.00
#
_symmetry.space_group_name_H-M   'P 1'
#
loop_
_entity.id
_entity.type
_entity.pdbx_description
1 polymer ?
#
loop_
_entity_poly.entity_id
_entity_poly.type
_entity_poly.pdbx_seq_one_letter_code
_entity_poly.pdbx_strand_id
1 'polypeptide(L)'
;MPQDRPSAATPVLSVIGTGYLGATHAACMAELGFTVIGVDVDPDKVASLSAGVVPFFEPDLDDLLKRNIDAGRLRFTTSFGEAGEAADVHFICVGTPQQPGAYAADMSQVFGSISSLAPHVSSTDVIVGKSTVPVGTADEIVDQLKNTAASGVDVVWNPEFLREGFAVQDTLKPDRLVVGVASERAEQVMRTVYAPLIADGVPFLVTDFPTAELVKVAANSFLATKISFINAMAEVCEA
;
A
#
# COMPACT_ATOMS: atom_id res chain seq x y z
N MET A 1 -18.76 29.76 -22.99
CA MET A 1 -17.92 29.81 -21.81
C MET A 1 -17.95 28.44 -21.17
N PRO A 2 -16.86 27.66 -21.13
CA PRO A 2 -16.85 26.40 -20.40
C PRO A 2 -16.93 26.76 -18.90
N GLN A 3 -17.90 26.18 -18.22
CA GLN A 3 -18.03 26.29 -16.76
C GLN A 3 -16.87 25.49 -16.15
N ASP A 4 -16.01 26.16 -15.36
CA ASP A 4 -15.03 25.54 -14.49
C ASP A 4 -15.77 24.54 -13.59
N ARG A 5 -15.53 23.24 -13.81
CA ARG A 5 -15.87 22.22 -12.80
C ARG A 5 -14.99 22.51 -11.58
N PRO A 6 -15.53 22.49 -10.36
CA PRO A 6 -14.70 22.61 -9.19
C PRO A 6 -13.61 21.52 -9.25
N SER A 7 -12.36 21.94 -9.05
CA SER A 7 -11.22 21.03 -8.89
C SER A 7 -11.63 19.96 -7.88
N ALA A 8 -11.59 18.69 -8.26
CA ALA A 8 -11.87 17.60 -7.33
C ALA A 8 -10.91 17.76 -6.15
N ALA A 9 -11.45 17.77 -4.93
CA ALA A 9 -10.64 17.89 -3.73
C ALA A 9 -9.59 16.76 -3.72
N THR A 10 -8.37 17.08 -3.28
CA THR A 10 -7.30 16.06 -3.14
C THR A 10 -7.76 15.01 -2.13
N PRO A 11 -7.76 13.71 -2.48
CA PRO A 11 -8.25 12.67 -1.59
C PRO A 11 -7.40 12.58 -0.33
N VAL A 12 -8.05 12.27 0.80
CA VAL A 12 -7.39 11.90 2.04
C VAL A 12 -7.06 10.40 1.98
N LEU A 13 -5.87 10.04 2.40
CA LEU A 13 -5.39 8.65 2.35
C LEU A 13 -5.31 8.06 3.75
N SER A 14 -5.64 6.79 3.90
CA SER A 14 -5.24 6.02 5.07
C SER A 14 -4.30 4.88 4.67
N VAL A 15 -3.38 4.52 5.58
CA VAL A 15 -2.43 3.43 5.39
C VAL A 15 -2.55 2.49 6.59
N ILE A 16 -3.10 1.30 6.36
CA ILE A 16 -3.40 0.29 7.36
C ILE A 16 -2.22 -0.69 7.45
N GLY A 17 -1.62 -0.79 8.63
CA GLY A 17 -0.37 -1.51 8.87
C GLY A 17 0.83 -0.61 8.58
N THR A 18 1.47 -0.11 9.65
CA THR A 18 2.62 0.80 9.59
C THR A 18 3.93 0.08 9.90
N GLY A 19 4.10 -1.11 9.34
CA GLY A 19 5.39 -1.78 9.22
C GLY A 19 6.30 -1.08 8.21
N TYR A 20 7.36 -1.76 7.76
CA TYR A 20 8.34 -1.20 6.83
C TYR A 20 7.70 -0.59 5.58
N LEU A 21 6.84 -1.36 4.89
CA LEU A 21 6.12 -0.89 3.71
C LEU A 21 5.18 0.29 4.04
N GLY A 22 4.33 0.11 5.06
CA GLY A 22 3.26 1.08 5.30
C GLY A 22 3.75 2.41 5.86
N ALA A 23 4.72 2.44 6.78
CA ALA A 23 5.29 3.68 7.29
C ALA A 23 6.01 4.47 6.17
N THR A 24 6.78 3.76 5.33
CA THR A 24 7.45 4.37 4.17
C THR A 24 6.42 4.92 3.18
N HIS A 25 5.40 4.14 2.84
CA HIS A 25 4.34 4.58 1.93
C HIS A 25 3.59 5.80 2.46
N ALA A 26 3.20 5.78 3.74
CA ALA A 26 2.50 6.89 4.39
C ALA A 26 3.32 8.20 4.36
N ALA A 27 4.60 8.12 4.70
CA ALA A 27 5.49 9.27 4.68
C ALA A 27 5.72 9.82 3.26
N CYS A 28 5.90 8.93 2.26
CA CYS A 28 6.10 9.32 0.87
C CYS A 28 4.82 9.93 0.25
N MET A 29 3.64 9.39 0.55
CA MET A 29 2.38 9.96 0.07
C MET A 29 2.12 11.34 0.71
N ALA A 30 2.47 11.53 1.98
CA ALA A 30 2.41 12.84 2.63
C ALA A 30 3.39 13.83 2.01
N GLU A 31 4.58 13.38 1.58
CA GLU A 31 5.56 14.20 0.85
C GLU A 31 5.05 14.62 -0.54
N LEU A 32 4.28 13.76 -1.21
CA LEU A 32 3.60 14.10 -2.46
C LEU A 32 2.43 15.08 -2.28
N GLY A 33 2.13 15.49 -1.03
CA GLY A 33 1.16 16.54 -0.71
C GLY A 33 -0.21 16.04 -0.24
N PHE A 34 -0.38 14.74 -0.01
CA PHE A 34 -1.63 14.20 0.52
C PHE A 34 -1.72 14.36 2.04
N THR A 35 -2.95 14.45 2.56
CA THR A 35 -3.22 14.20 3.98
C THR A 35 -3.28 12.68 4.18
N VAL A 36 -2.47 12.16 5.11
CA VAL A 36 -2.32 10.72 5.33
C VAL A 36 -2.52 10.36 6.80
N ILE A 37 -3.27 9.28 7.03
CA ILE A 37 -3.52 8.71 8.35
C ILE A 37 -2.95 7.30 8.39
N GLY A 38 -1.84 7.09 9.09
CA GLY A 38 -1.30 5.76 9.35
C GLY A 38 -2.05 5.06 10.47
N VAL A 39 -2.42 3.80 10.29
CA VAL A 39 -3.11 2.98 11.29
C VAL A 39 -2.29 1.74 11.62
N ASP A 40 -2.05 1.51 12.90
CA ASP A 40 -1.48 0.24 13.37
C ASP A 40 -2.19 -0.20 14.65
N VAL A 41 -2.30 -1.50 14.87
CA VAL A 41 -2.91 -2.06 16.08
C VAL A 41 -1.99 -1.96 17.31
N ASP A 42 -0.71 -1.73 17.10
CA ASP A 42 0.31 -1.62 18.13
C ASP A 42 0.44 -0.14 18.60
N PRO A 43 -0.01 0.18 19.84
CA PRO A 43 0.03 1.55 20.35
C PRO A 43 1.45 2.08 20.57
N ASP A 44 2.43 1.21 20.87
CA ASP A 44 3.81 1.63 21.07
C ASP A 44 4.44 2.03 19.72
N LYS A 45 4.12 1.31 18.66
CA LYS A 45 4.52 1.66 17.30
C LYS A 45 3.89 2.97 16.86
N VAL A 46 2.59 3.16 17.10
CA VAL A 46 1.88 4.42 16.80
C VAL A 46 2.51 5.59 17.56
N ALA A 47 2.83 5.42 18.85
CA ALA A 47 3.50 6.45 19.64
C ALA A 47 4.89 6.80 19.07
N SER A 48 5.69 5.78 18.74
CA SER A 48 7.03 5.95 18.13
C SER A 48 6.97 6.71 16.82
N LEU A 49 6.11 6.27 15.90
CA LEU A 49 5.94 6.91 14.58
C LEU A 49 5.39 8.33 14.73
N SER A 50 4.46 8.58 15.66
CA SER A 50 3.95 9.92 15.95
C SER A 50 5.01 10.88 16.50
N ALA A 51 6.05 10.34 17.15
CA ALA A 51 7.23 11.08 17.59
C ALA A 51 8.29 11.25 16.48
N GLY A 52 8.02 10.78 15.27
CA GLY A 52 8.95 10.81 14.15
C GLY A 52 10.10 9.81 14.25
N VAL A 53 9.90 8.70 14.95
CA VAL A 53 10.90 7.65 15.16
C VAL A 53 10.43 6.36 14.49
N VAL A 54 11.24 5.84 13.55
CA VAL A 54 10.95 4.56 12.87
C VAL A 54 11.63 3.40 13.61
N PRO A 55 10.95 2.28 13.84
CA PRO A 55 11.54 1.12 14.55
C PRO A 55 12.44 0.25 13.64
N PHE A 56 12.84 0.73 12.48
CA PHE A 56 13.71 0.05 11.50
C PHE A 56 14.58 1.10 10.78
N PHE A 57 15.63 0.65 10.11
CA PHE A 57 16.51 1.53 9.33
C PHE A 57 16.04 1.63 7.88
N GLU A 58 15.78 2.86 7.43
CA GLU A 58 15.61 3.21 6.03
C GLU A 58 16.16 4.62 5.81
N PRO A 59 17.07 4.83 4.87
CA PRO A 59 17.65 6.15 4.59
C PRO A 59 16.56 7.20 4.33
N ASP A 60 16.74 8.40 4.89
CA ASP A 60 15.90 9.59 4.71
C ASP A 60 14.47 9.48 5.31
N LEU A 61 14.04 8.31 5.79
CA LEU A 61 12.67 8.11 6.26
C LEU A 61 12.36 8.88 7.55
N ASP A 62 13.30 8.93 8.51
CA ASP A 62 13.09 9.67 9.77
C ASP A 62 12.84 11.16 9.50
N ASP A 63 13.64 11.78 8.64
CA ASP A 63 13.51 13.19 8.28
C ASP A 63 12.22 13.44 7.48
N LEU A 64 11.87 12.52 6.59
CA LEU A 64 10.64 12.56 5.81
C LEU A 64 9.41 12.50 6.72
N LEU A 65 9.43 11.60 7.69
CA LEU A 65 8.38 11.39 8.67
C LEU A 65 8.15 12.67 9.49
N LYS A 66 9.22 13.18 10.15
CA LYS A 66 9.18 14.37 10.99
C LYS A 66 8.63 15.58 10.25
N ARG A 67 9.18 15.88 9.08
CA ARG A 67 8.77 17.04 8.28
C ARG A 67 7.29 16.99 7.87
N ASN A 68 6.74 15.80 7.61
CA ASN A 68 5.34 15.65 7.22
C ASN A 68 4.38 15.65 8.42
N ILE A 69 4.83 15.15 9.58
CA ILE A 69 4.10 15.29 10.86
C ILE A 69 4.04 16.77 11.25
N ASP A 70 5.17 17.48 11.26
CA ASP A 70 5.27 18.90 11.60
C ASP A 70 4.42 19.78 10.67
N ALA A 71 4.31 19.39 9.41
CA ALA A 71 3.46 20.07 8.42
C ALA A 71 1.96 19.72 8.57
N GLY A 72 1.58 18.82 9.47
CA GLY A 72 0.21 18.38 9.68
C GLY A 72 -0.35 17.50 8.55
N ARG A 73 0.47 17.01 7.63
CA ARG A 73 0.05 16.16 6.53
C ARG A 73 0.03 14.67 6.90
N LEU A 74 0.77 14.26 7.93
CA LEU A 74 0.88 12.87 8.37
C LEU A 74 0.58 12.76 9.86
N ARG A 75 -0.27 11.81 10.23
CA ARG A 75 -0.54 11.45 11.63
C ARG A 75 -0.77 9.95 11.74
N PHE A 76 -0.66 9.42 12.96
CA PHE A 76 -0.84 8.01 13.24
C PHE A 76 -1.90 7.79 14.32
N THR A 77 -2.63 6.69 14.23
CA THR A 77 -3.70 6.30 15.17
C THR A 77 -3.81 4.79 15.28
N THR A 78 -4.42 4.30 16.37
CA THR A 78 -4.83 2.89 16.48
C THR A 78 -6.28 2.69 16.03
N SER A 79 -7.01 3.74 15.68
CA SER A 79 -8.44 3.73 15.39
C SER A 79 -8.74 3.53 13.90
N PHE A 80 -9.29 2.37 13.55
CA PHE A 80 -9.83 2.12 12.20
C PHE A 80 -11.02 3.04 11.88
N GLY A 81 -11.85 3.36 12.89
CA GLY A 81 -12.97 4.27 12.73
C GLY A 81 -12.52 5.67 12.32
N GLU A 82 -11.56 6.23 13.03
CA GLU A 82 -11.00 7.56 12.72
C GLU A 82 -10.43 7.63 11.30
N ALA A 83 -9.73 6.60 10.86
CA ALA A 83 -9.14 6.56 9.54
C ALA A 83 -10.18 6.28 8.45
N GLY A 84 -11.13 5.37 8.71
CA GLY A 84 -12.17 4.99 7.75
C GLY A 84 -13.16 6.12 7.47
N GLU A 85 -13.54 6.88 8.50
CA GLU A 85 -14.47 8.02 8.35
C GLU A 85 -13.83 9.28 7.74
N ALA A 86 -12.49 9.40 7.84
CA ALA A 86 -11.79 10.61 7.40
C ALA A 86 -11.10 10.47 6.04
N ALA A 87 -10.87 9.26 5.54
CA ALA A 87 -10.12 9.03 4.32
C ALA A 87 -11.01 8.51 3.18
N ASP A 88 -10.62 8.80 1.95
CA ASP A 88 -11.30 8.40 0.71
C ASP A 88 -10.64 7.16 0.08
N VAL A 89 -9.34 6.94 0.36
CA VAL A 89 -8.54 5.84 -0.20
C VAL A 89 -7.76 5.16 0.91
N HIS A 90 -7.93 3.85 1.05
CA HIS A 90 -7.40 3.05 2.16
C HIS A 90 -6.38 2.02 1.67
N PHE A 91 -5.11 2.26 1.89
CA PHE A 91 -4.02 1.35 1.54
C PHE A 91 -3.83 0.26 2.60
N ILE A 92 -3.94 -1.01 2.22
CA ILE A 92 -3.69 -2.16 3.07
C ILE A 92 -2.23 -2.59 2.90
N CYS A 93 -1.41 -2.33 3.92
CA CYS A 93 0.04 -2.54 3.92
C CYS A 93 0.49 -3.49 5.04
N VAL A 94 -0.40 -4.35 5.50
CA VAL A 94 -0.13 -5.32 6.58
C VAL A 94 0.76 -6.47 6.11
N GLY A 95 1.44 -7.14 7.05
CA GLY A 95 2.29 -8.28 6.76
C GLY A 95 1.49 -9.52 6.35
N THR A 96 2.13 -10.35 5.52
CA THR A 96 1.63 -11.66 5.10
C THR A 96 2.73 -12.71 5.34
N PRO A 97 3.07 -13.00 6.63
CA PRO A 97 4.15 -13.92 6.94
C PRO A 97 3.80 -15.35 6.50
N GLN A 98 4.81 -16.19 6.39
CA GLN A 98 4.60 -17.62 6.14
C GLN A 98 3.90 -18.26 7.33
N GLN A 99 2.91 -19.12 7.06
CA GLN A 99 2.24 -19.90 8.10
C GLN A 99 3.22 -20.86 8.78
N PRO A 100 3.19 -21.02 10.11
CA PRO A 100 4.02 -21.98 10.80
C PRO A 100 3.82 -23.41 10.27
N GLY A 101 4.90 -24.04 9.80
CA GLY A 101 4.87 -25.41 9.29
C GLY A 101 4.26 -25.59 7.89
N ALA A 102 3.97 -24.52 7.17
CA ALA A 102 3.46 -24.56 5.80
C ALA A 102 4.21 -23.59 4.89
N TYR A 103 4.05 -23.74 3.56
CA TYR A 103 4.59 -22.78 2.58
C TYR A 103 3.57 -21.67 2.20
N ALA A 104 2.36 -21.75 2.74
CA ALA A 104 1.30 -20.79 2.47
C ALA A 104 1.53 -19.47 3.24
N ALA A 105 1.08 -18.36 2.70
CA ALA A 105 1.01 -17.08 3.40
C ALA A 105 -0.10 -17.08 4.46
N ASP A 106 0.13 -16.44 5.60
CA ASP A 106 -0.90 -16.14 6.58
C ASP A 106 -1.61 -14.84 6.19
N MET A 107 -2.86 -14.98 5.78
CA MET A 107 -3.70 -13.89 5.31
C MET A 107 -4.54 -13.24 6.43
N SER A 108 -4.39 -13.68 7.67
CA SER A 108 -5.21 -13.23 8.80
C SER A 108 -5.17 -11.73 9.03
N GLN A 109 -4.00 -11.11 8.85
CA GLN A 109 -3.84 -9.66 8.98
C GLN A 109 -4.55 -8.90 7.86
N VAL A 110 -4.53 -9.39 6.63
CA VAL A 110 -5.22 -8.77 5.49
C VAL A 110 -6.73 -8.79 5.72
N PHE A 111 -7.31 -9.98 5.91
CA PHE A 111 -8.76 -10.12 6.11
C PHE A 111 -9.24 -9.47 7.41
N GLY A 112 -8.44 -9.52 8.48
CA GLY A 112 -8.71 -8.84 9.74
C GLY A 112 -8.74 -7.31 9.59
N SER A 113 -7.82 -6.74 8.83
CA SER A 113 -7.80 -5.31 8.52
C SER A 113 -9.02 -4.88 7.72
N ILE A 114 -9.40 -5.66 6.71
CA ILE A 114 -10.62 -5.43 5.92
C ILE A 114 -11.87 -5.49 6.83
N SER A 115 -11.97 -6.52 7.69
CA SER A 115 -13.11 -6.66 8.64
C SER A 115 -13.20 -5.47 9.60
N SER A 116 -12.07 -4.95 10.08
CA SER A 116 -12.02 -3.82 11.01
C SER A 116 -12.32 -2.49 10.31
N LEU A 117 -11.96 -2.35 9.04
CA LEU A 117 -12.18 -1.13 8.26
C LEU A 117 -13.60 -1.04 7.68
N ALA A 118 -14.18 -2.15 7.24
CA ALA A 118 -15.44 -2.21 6.52
C ALA A 118 -16.65 -1.49 7.20
N PRO A 119 -16.80 -1.46 8.55
CA PRO A 119 -17.88 -0.70 9.18
C PRO A 119 -17.77 0.82 9.04
N HIS A 120 -16.62 1.34 8.64
CA HIS A 120 -16.26 2.76 8.70
C HIS A 120 -16.04 3.40 7.32
N VAL A 121 -16.12 2.62 6.24
CA VAL A 121 -15.93 3.11 4.87
C VAL A 121 -17.27 3.22 4.14
N SER A 122 -17.31 4.15 3.18
CA SER A 122 -18.47 4.39 2.33
C SER A 122 -18.33 3.68 0.97
N SER A 123 -19.42 3.54 0.22
CA SER A 123 -19.40 2.99 -1.14
C SER A 123 -18.66 3.86 -2.15
N THR A 124 -18.30 5.10 -1.78
CA THR A 124 -17.52 6.01 -2.62
C THR A 124 -16.01 5.88 -2.41
N ASP A 125 -15.59 5.21 -1.36
CA ASP A 125 -14.18 5.02 -1.04
C ASP A 125 -13.54 3.93 -1.90
N VAL A 126 -12.21 3.83 -1.83
CA VAL A 126 -11.42 2.81 -2.53
C VAL A 126 -10.51 2.11 -1.54
N ILE A 127 -10.55 0.78 -1.52
CA ILE A 127 -9.62 -0.05 -0.74
C ILE A 127 -8.52 -0.56 -1.67
N VAL A 128 -7.26 -0.27 -1.33
CA VAL A 128 -6.09 -0.58 -2.16
C VAL A 128 -5.19 -1.58 -1.45
N GLY A 129 -5.14 -2.82 -1.92
CA GLY A 129 -4.18 -3.82 -1.42
C GLY A 129 -2.77 -3.55 -1.95
N LYS A 130 -1.79 -3.45 -1.06
CA LYS A 130 -0.35 -3.37 -1.40
C LYS A 130 0.45 -4.57 -0.91
N SER A 131 -0.07 -5.34 0.03
CA SER A 131 0.58 -6.54 0.55
C SER A 131 0.84 -7.57 -0.55
N THR A 132 1.88 -8.38 -0.38
CA THR A 132 2.14 -9.52 -1.28
C THR A 132 1.22 -10.68 -0.89
N VAL A 133 0.39 -11.12 -1.81
CA VAL A 133 -0.69 -12.08 -1.53
C VAL A 133 -0.77 -13.17 -2.60
N PRO A 134 -1.42 -14.32 -2.31
CA PRO A 134 -1.83 -15.29 -3.31
C PRO A 134 -2.80 -14.68 -4.32
N VAL A 135 -2.76 -15.20 -5.56
CA VAL A 135 -3.73 -14.83 -6.61
C VAL A 135 -5.14 -15.21 -6.18
N GLY A 136 -6.09 -14.29 -6.36
CA GLY A 136 -7.50 -14.43 -5.97
C GLY A 136 -7.86 -13.70 -4.67
N THR A 137 -6.90 -13.16 -3.94
CA THR A 137 -7.14 -12.44 -2.67
C THR A 137 -8.04 -11.21 -2.86
N ALA A 138 -7.86 -10.45 -3.93
CA ALA A 138 -8.68 -9.27 -4.21
C ALA A 138 -10.15 -9.65 -4.43
N ASP A 139 -10.42 -10.75 -5.16
CA ASP A 139 -11.77 -11.26 -5.36
C ASP A 139 -12.39 -11.74 -4.04
N GLU A 140 -11.63 -12.41 -3.17
CA GLU A 140 -12.08 -12.81 -1.83
C GLU A 140 -12.44 -11.59 -0.96
N ILE A 141 -11.66 -10.49 -1.04
CA ILE A 141 -11.96 -9.24 -0.35
C ILE A 141 -13.26 -8.62 -0.88
N VAL A 142 -13.45 -8.58 -2.21
CA VAL A 142 -14.70 -8.12 -2.82
C VAL A 142 -15.89 -8.92 -2.29
N ASP A 143 -15.75 -10.25 -2.22
CA ASP A 143 -16.80 -11.14 -1.72
C ASP A 143 -17.08 -10.90 -0.21
N GLN A 144 -16.07 -10.70 0.59
CA GLN A 144 -16.17 -10.37 2.01
C GLN A 144 -16.96 -9.06 2.22
N LEU A 145 -16.73 -8.05 1.38
CA LEU A 145 -17.36 -6.73 1.51
C LEU A 145 -18.81 -6.68 1.06
N LYS A 146 -19.26 -7.59 0.19
CA LYS A 146 -20.63 -7.60 -0.40
C LYS A 146 -21.77 -7.53 0.62
N ASN A 147 -21.56 -8.11 1.81
CA ASN A 147 -22.57 -8.20 2.86
C ASN A 147 -22.29 -7.28 4.06
N THR A 148 -21.47 -6.25 3.87
CA THR A 148 -21.09 -5.28 4.91
C THR A 148 -21.60 -3.89 4.57
N ALA A 149 -21.38 -2.92 5.47
CA ALA A 149 -21.67 -1.51 5.23
C ALA A 149 -20.85 -0.95 4.05
N ALA A 150 -19.70 -1.56 3.75
CA ALA A 150 -18.82 -1.22 2.64
C ALA A 150 -19.25 -1.84 1.29
N SER A 151 -20.49 -2.35 1.18
CA SER A 151 -20.99 -2.90 -0.08
C SER A 151 -20.96 -1.84 -1.18
N GLY A 152 -20.27 -2.16 -2.30
CA GLY A 152 -20.10 -1.23 -3.43
C GLY A 152 -18.83 -0.39 -3.37
N VAL A 153 -17.98 -0.52 -2.32
CA VAL A 153 -16.64 0.05 -2.32
C VAL A 153 -15.81 -0.59 -3.44
N ASP A 154 -14.98 0.20 -4.13
CA ASP A 154 -14.06 -0.36 -5.11
C ASP A 154 -12.82 -0.96 -4.42
N VAL A 155 -12.42 -2.12 -4.88
CA VAL A 155 -11.14 -2.75 -4.51
C VAL A 155 -10.13 -2.55 -5.64
N VAL A 156 -8.90 -2.33 -5.28
CA VAL A 156 -7.74 -2.18 -6.18
C VAL A 156 -6.61 -3.06 -5.69
N TRP A 157 -5.84 -3.67 -6.57
CA TRP A 157 -4.59 -4.31 -6.20
C TRP A 157 -3.41 -3.56 -6.80
N ASN A 158 -2.57 -3.00 -5.91
CA ASN A 158 -1.40 -2.19 -6.29
C ASN A 158 -0.15 -2.72 -5.58
N PRO A 159 0.48 -3.77 -6.10
CA PRO A 159 1.68 -4.35 -5.49
C PRO A 159 2.84 -3.35 -5.43
N GLU A 160 3.75 -3.55 -4.49
CA GLU A 160 4.97 -2.79 -4.32
C GLU A 160 6.17 -3.55 -4.93
N PHE A 161 7.24 -2.83 -5.26
CA PHE A 161 8.49 -3.37 -5.78
C PHE A 161 9.70 -2.73 -5.08
N LEU A 162 9.54 -2.41 -3.79
CA LEU A 162 10.54 -1.72 -2.99
C LEU A 162 11.76 -2.61 -2.71
N ARG A 163 12.92 -1.97 -2.65
CA ARG A 163 14.17 -2.57 -2.17
C ARG A 163 14.46 -2.03 -0.77
N GLU A 164 14.80 -2.90 0.18
CA GLU A 164 15.25 -2.48 1.50
C GLU A 164 16.48 -1.57 1.37
N GLY A 165 16.49 -0.45 2.09
CA GLY A 165 17.52 0.58 1.99
C GLY A 165 17.35 1.58 0.83
N PHE A 166 16.32 1.40 0.00
CA PHE A 166 15.95 2.30 -1.10
C PHE A 166 14.44 2.54 -1.19
N ALA A 167 13.68 2.18 -0.14
CA ALA A 167 12.23 2.16 -0.20
C ALA A 167 11.62 3.57 -0.36
N VAL A 168 12.21 4.60 0.26
CA VAL A 168 11.80 6.00 0.05
C VAL A 168 12.00 6.39 -1.42
N GLN A 169 13.17 6.12 -1.98
CA GLN A 169 13.47 6.42 -3.38
C GLN A 169 12.55 5.65 -4.33
N ASP A 170 12.39 4.34 -4.11
CA ASP A 170 11.55 3.48 -4.94
C ASP A 170 10.06 3.83 -4.85
N THR A 171 9.60 4.43 -3.73
CA THR A 171 8.22 4.93 -3.61
C THR A 171 8.02 6.27 -4.32
N LEU A 172 8.98 7.20 -4.19
CA LEU A 172 8.88 8.54 -4.79
C LEU A 172 9.26 8.55 -6.28
N LYS A 173 10.05 7.59 -6.75
CA LYS A 173 10.48 7.45 -8.16
C LYS A 173 10.47 5.98 -8.57
N PRO A 174 9.30 5.33 -8.59
CA PRO A 174 9.21 3.92 -8.97
C PRO A 174 9.48 3.73 -10.46
N ASP A 175 10.06 2.59 -10.84
CA ASP A 175 10.24 2.21 -12.25
C ASP A 175 8.89 2.08 -12.98
N ARG A 176 7.84 1.70 -12.28
CA ARG A 176 6.49 1.52 -12.77
C ARG A 176 5.47 1.43 -11.64
N LEU A 177 4.24 1.76 -11.94
CA LEU A 177 3.06 1.51 -11.11
C LEU A 177 2.21 0.44 -11.79
N VAL A 178 1.86 -0.63 -11.08
CA VAL A 178 0.95 -1.68 -11.54
C VAL A 178 -0.33 -1.59 -10.72
N VAL A 179 -1.47 -1.55 -11.39
CA VAL A 179 -2.76 -1.35 -10.73
C VAL A 179 -3.78 -2.32 -11.32
N GLY A 180 -4.21 -3.30 -10.55
CA GLY A 180 -5.31 -4.20 -10.86
C GLY A 180 -6.63 -3.58 -10.43
N VAL A 181 -7.57 -3.43 -11.35
CA VAL A 181 -8.87 -2.80 -11.12
C VAL A 181 -10.00 -3.57 -11.77
N ALA A 182 -11.22 -3.43 -11.25
CA ALA A 182 -12.45 -3.97 -11.82
C ALA A 182 -13.41 -2.87 -12.33
N SER A 183 -13.10 -1.59 -12.12
CA SER A 183 -13.95 -0.47 -12.53
C SER A 183 -13.14 0.71 -13.07
N GLU A 184 -13.73 1.48 -13.99
CA GLU A 184 -13.14 2.73 -14.48
C GLU A 184 -13.01 3.78 -13.36
N ARG A 185 -13.93 3.79 -12.39
CA ARG A 185 -13.88 4.70 -11.24
C ARG A 185 -12.63 4.43 -10.41
N ALA A 186 -12.35 3.18 -10.09
CA ALA A 186 -11.16 2.77 -9.35
C ALA A 186 -9.88 3.20 -10.08
N GLU A 187 -9.80 3.00 -11.41
CA GLU A 187 -8.68 3.46 -12.21
C GLU A 187 -8.50 4.98 -12.11
N GLN A 188 -9.57 5.76 -12.24
CA GLN A 188 -9.50 7.23 -12.19
C GLN A 188 -9.05 7.74 -10.81
N VAL A 189 -9.52 7.12 -9.71
CA VAL A 189 -9.05 7.44 -8.37
C VAL A 189 -7.56 7.17 -8.23
N MET A 190 -7.07 6.01 -8.69
CA MET A 190 -5.64 5.68 -8.62
C MET A 190 -4.79 6.60 -9.51
N ARG A 191 -5.29 7.00 -10.68
CA ARG A 191 -4.63 8.03 -11.51
C ARG A 191 -4.53 9.39 -10.81
N THR A 192 -5.54 9.74 -10.02
CA THR A 192 -5.51 10.97 -9.20
C THR A 192 -4.48 10.86 -8.08
N VAL A 193 -4.46 9.73 -7.35
CA VAL A 193 -3.49 9.48 -6.27
C VAL A 193 -2.04 9.48 -6.80
N TYR A 194 -1.81 8.88 -7.95
CA TYR A 194 -0.47 8.81 -8.54
C TYR A 194 -0.18 9.90 -9.59
N ALA A 195 -1.05 10.92 -9.70
CA ALA A 195 -0.88 11.99 -10.69
C ALA A 195 0.50 12.67 -10.66
N PRO A 196 1.12 12.98 -9.50
CA PRO A 196 2.47 13.53 -9.47
C PRO A 196 3.51 12.62 -10.13
N LEU A 197 3.47 11.32 -9.83
CA LEU A 197 4.41 10.34 -10.38
C LEU A 197 4.18 10.11 -11.87
N ILE A 198 2.94 10.08 -12.31
CA ILE A 198 2.56 9.97 -13.73
C ILE A 198 3.05 11.20 -14.52
N ALA A 199 2.92 12.39 -13.94
CA ALA A 199 3.41 13.64 -14.55
C ALA A 199 4.94 13.65 -14.69
N ASP A 200 5.66 12.99 -13.77
CA ASP A 200 7.11 12.78 -13.83
C ASP A 200 7.52 11.67 -14.81
N GLY A 201 6.56 11.08 -15.53
CA GLY A 201 6.82 10.09 -16.58
C GLY A 201 6.87 8.64 -16.10
N VAL A 202 6.47 8.34 -14.85
CA VAL A 202 6.40 6.96 -14.36
C VAL A 202 5.32 6.19 -15.12
N PRO A 203 5.63 5.02 -15.71
CA PRO A 203 4.66 4.18 -16.37
C PRO A 203 3.55 3.71 -15.41
N PHE A 204 2.30 3.93 -15.79
CA PHE A 204 1.12 3.49 -15.05
C PHE A 204 0.41 2.38 -15.82
N LEU A 205 0.54 1.14 -15.34
CA LEU A 205 0.07 -0.08 -16.00
C LEU A 205 -1.22 -0.55 -15.32
N VAL A 206 -2.31 -0.53 -16.08
CA VAL A 206 -3.62 -1.02 -15.63
C VAL A 206 -3.82 -2.45 -16.09
N THR A 207 -4.30 -3.31 -15.18
CA THR A 207 -4.55 -4.74 -15.43
C THR A 207 -5.72 -5.23 -14.56
N ASP A 208 -6.00 -6.53 -14.61
CA ASP A 208 -6.93 -7.22 -13.70
C ASP A 208 -6.28 -7.58 -12.34
N PHE A 209 -7.09 -7.99 -11.37
CA PHE A 209 -6.60 -8.39 -10.05
C PHE A 209 -5.61 -9.55 -10.10
N PRO A 210 -5.92 -10.69 -10.77
CA PRO A 210 -5.01 -11.83 -10.80
C PRO A 210 -3.64 -11.49 -11.37
N THR A 211 -3.57 -10.65 -12.40
CA THR A 211 -2.31 -10.22 -13.00
C THR A 211 -1.52 -9.31 -12.05
N ALA A 212 -2.18 -8.35 -11.39
CA ALA A 212 -1.53 -7.47 -10.42
C ALA A 212 -0.98 -8.22 -9.20
N GLU A 213 -1.71 -9.22 -8.71
CA GLU A 213 -1.25 -10.09 -7.61
C GLU A 213 -0.08 -10.98 -8.04
N LEU A 214 -0.18 -11.61 -9.22
CA LEU A 214 0.82 -12.54 -9.72
C LEU A 214 2.15 -11.85 -10.03
N VAL A 215 2.14 -10.66 -10.59
CA VAL A 215 3.36 -9.96 -11.05
C VAL A 215 4.36 -9.74 -9.92
N LYS A 216 3.88 -9.48 -8.69
CA LYS A 216 4.74 -9.34 -7.51
C LYS A 216 5.36 -10.68 -7.11
N VAL A 217 4.56 -11.72 -7.03
CA VAL A 217 5.03 -13.07 -6.69
C VAL A 217 6.03 -13.58 -7.74
N ALA A 218 5.74 -13.36 -9.02
CA ALA A 218 6.63 -13.73 -10.13
C ALA A 218 7.97 -12.99 -10.06
N ALA A 219 7.97 -11.68 -9.78
CA ALA A 219 9.19 -10.88 -9.64
C ALA A 219 10.06 -11.39 -8.48
N ASN A 220 9.46 -11.64 -7.31
CA ASN A 220 10.18 -12.15 -6.14
C ASN A 220 10.73 -13.57 -6.38
N SER A 221 9.95 -14.46 -6.99
CA SER A 221 10.37 -15.83 -7.30
C SER A 221 11.51 -15.86 -8.32
N PHE A 222 11.46 -15.00 -9.33
CA PHE A 222 12.53 -14.90 -10.33
C PHE A 222 13.82 -14.35 -9.69
N LEU A 223 13.73 -13.34 -8.81
CA LEU A 223 14.87 -12.82 -8.07
C LEU A 223 15.52 -13.91 -7.20
N ALA A 224 14.71 -14.63 -6.42
CA ALA A 224 15.18 -15.74 -5.59
C ALA A 224 15.87 -16.84 -6.41
N THR A 225 15.32 -17.19 -7.58
CA THR A 225 15.91 -18.16 -8.51
C THR A 225 17.27 -17.69 -9.03
N LYS A 226 17.38 -16.41 -9.43
CA LYS A 226 18.66 -15.83 -9.88
C LYS A 226 19.73 -15.87 -8.81
N ILE A 227 19.39 -15.49 -7.57
CA ILE A 227 20.31 -15.50 -6.43
C ILE A 227 20.76 -16.94 -6.14
N SER A 228 19.83 -17.88 -6.07
CA SER A 228 20.14 -19.30 -5.83
C SER A 228 21.04 -19.88 -6.93
N PHE A 229 20.75 -19.56 -8.20
CA PHE A 229 21.56 -20.01 -9.34
C PHE A 229 22.98 -19.47 -9.27
N ILE A 230 23.16 -18.16 -9.02
CA ILE A 230 24.49 -17.54 -8.97
C ILE A 230 25.32 -18.10 -7.80
N ASN A 231 24.70 -18.33 -6.64
CA ASN A 231 25.37 -18.94 -5.50
C ASN A 231 25.87 -20.36 -5.83
N ALA A 232 25.03 -21.19 -6.47
CA ALA A 232 25.44 -22.51 -6.92
C ALA A 232 26.61 -22.47 -7.93
N MET A 233 26.62 -21.47 -8.83
CA MET A 233 27.74 -21.29 -9.76
C MET A 233 29.02 -20.82 -9.06
N ALA A 234 28.93 -19.99 -8.04
CA ALA A 234 30.08 -19.60 -7.22
C ALA A 234 30.72 -20.81 -6.53
N GLU A 235 29.92 -21.68 -5.91
CA GLU A 235 30.40 -22.93 -5.29
C GLU A 235 31.13 -23.82 -6.30
N VAL A 236 30.63 -23.95 -7.53
CA VAL A 236 31.32 -24.72 -8.60
C VAL A 236 32.65 -24.06 -9.00
N CYS A 237 32.75 -22.75 -8.99
CA CYS A 237 34.00 -22.05 -9.34
C CYS A 237 35.05 -22.08 -8.23
N GLU A 238 34.64 -22.28 -6.98
CA GLU A 238 35.53 -22.36 -5.81
C GLU A 238 36.03 -23.77 -5.53
N ALA A 239 35.45 -24.79 -6.15
CA ALA A 239 35.81 -26.20 -6.02
C ALA A 239 36.93 -26.61 -7.00
#